data_3f89cd94aa4ede5b024c8616073ad188
#
_entry.id   3f89cd94aa4ede5b024c8616073ad188
#
_cell.length_a   1.000
_cell.length_b   1.000
_cell.length_c   1.000
_cell.angle_alpha   90.00
_cell.angle_beta   90.00
_cell.angle_gamma   90.00
#
_symmetry.space_group_name_H-M   'P 1'
#
loop_
_entity.id
_entity.type
_entity.pdbx_description
1 polymer ?
#
loop_
_entity_poly.entity_id
_entity_poly.type
_entity_poly.pdbx_seq_one_letter_code
_entity_poly.pdbx_strand_id
1 'polypeptide(L)'
;LRDPNDYIKYKVLLSNKDFIAASLTELQETPKLTYQFVLISKNEEIDNANKELTATMQAYLELGKIQENFDVLKLVVETIDGRPISNTSKLEFVQSKVHKLIQADPKLFVNIIRDPYLETKVLIAKAVEKGVISKRGDFYYYSNVPLCEDNEDPVLGTVAKYLNKPKYQTVKLSIEAKIK
;
A
#
# COMPACT_ATOMS: atom_id res chain seq x y z
N LEU A 1 35.70 2.51 -16.44
CA LEU A 1 36.97 2.12 -15.82
C LEU A 1 38.12 2.61 -16.70
N ARG A 2 38.90 3.59 -16.18
CA ARG A 2 40.00 4.24 -16.93
C ARG A 2 41.35 3.50 -16.71
N ASP A 3 41.48 2.75 -15.62
CA ASP A 3 42.67 1.99 -15.25
C ASP A 3 42.46 0.50 -15.55
N PRO A 4 43.40 -0.16 -16.28
CA PRO A 4 43.35 -1.59 -16.53
C PRO A 4 43.30 -2.43 -15.24
N ASN A 5 43.97 -1.98 -14.16
CA ASN A 5 43.94 -2.67 -12.87
C ASN A 5 42.55 -2.66 -12.23
N ASP A 6 41.80 -1.56 -12.37
CA ASP A 6 40.43 -1.48 -11.86
C ASP A 6 39.49 -2.37 -12.66
N TYR A 7 39.74 -2.54 -13.97
CA TYR A 7 38.98 -3.50 -14.79
C TYR A 7 39.24 -4.93 -14.35
N ILE A 8 40.48 -5.31 -14.05
CA ILE A 8 40.82 -6.63 -13.54
C ILE A 8 40.16 -6.88 -12.18
N LYS A 9 40.25 -5.92 -11.24
CA LYS A 9 39.57 -6.01 -9.94
C LYS A 9 38.07 -6.20 -10.11
N TYR A 10 37.42 -5.43 -10.98
CA TYR A 10 36.00 -5.56 -11.28
C TYR A 10 35.65 -6.95 -11.81
N LYS A 11 36.44 -7.51 -12.72
CA LYS A 11 36.24 -8.88 -13.22
C LYS A 11 36.39 -9.94 -12.13
N VAL A 12 37.36 -9.79 -11.22
CA VAL A 12 37.56 -10.68 -10.08
C VAL A 12 36.36 -10.61 -9.14
N LEU A 13 35.83 -9.40 -8.85
CA LEU A 13 34.64 -9.24 -8.03
C LEU A 13 33.41 -9.91 -8.67
N LEU A 14 33.19 -9.73 -9.97
CA LEU A 14 32.10 -10.36 -10.72
C LEU A 14 32.20 -11.89 -10.78
N SER A 15 33.40 -12.48 -10.63
CA SER A 15 33.57 -13.94 -10.63
C SER A 15 33.17 -14.57 -9.29
N ASN A 16 33.14 -13.79 -8.20
CA ASN A 16 32.78 -14.26 -6.86
C ASN A 16 31.25 -14.19 -6.59
N LYS A 17 30.45 -14.80 -7.45
CA LYS A 17 28.99 -14.77 -7.44
C LYS A 17 28.33 -15.39 -6.18
N ASP A 18 29.08 -16.09 -5.38
CA ASP A 18 28.55 -16.70 -4.15
C ASP A 18 28.58 -15.74 -2.95
N PHE A 19 29.46 -14.74 -3.00
CA PHE A 19 29.64 -13.79 -1.91
C PHE A 19 29.30 -12.34 -2.30
N ILE A 20 29.23 -12.05 -3.59
CA ILE A 20 29.02 -10.70 -4.11
C ILE A 20 27.83 -10.71 -5.07
N ALA A 21 26.78 -9.97 -4.72
CA ALA A 21 25.68 -9.71 -5.64
C ALA A 21 26.15 -8.77 -6.76
N ALA A 22 25.78 -9.07 -8.00
CA ALA A 22 26.23 -8.29 -9.16
C ALA A 22 25.50 -6.94 -9.30
N SER A 23 24.39 -6.76 -8.58
CA SER A 23 23.61 -5.51 -8.55
C SER A 23 22.79 -5.41 -7.26
N LEU A 24 22.34 -4.20 -6.93
CA LEU A 24 21.41 -3.97 -5.82
C LEU A 24 20.07 -4.68 -6.06
N THR A 25 19.62 -4.71 -7.30
CA THR A 25 18.40 -5.42 -7.73
C THR A 25 18.51 -6.92 -7.46
N GLU A 26 19.64 -7.56 -7.81
CA GLU A 26 19.86 -8.98 -7.51
C GLU A 26 19.84 -9.26 -6.01
N LEU A 27 20.44 -8.37 -5.20
CA LEU A 27 20.41 -8.50 -3.75
C LEU A 27 19.00 -8.44 -3.16
N GLN A 28 18.11 -7.62 -3.75
CA GLN A 28 16.72 -7.43 -3.28
C GLN A 28 15.77 -8.52 -3.79
N GLU A 29 15.88 -8.91 -5.06
CA GLU A 29 14.94 -9.85 -5.69
C GLU A 29 15.30 -11.32 -5.46
N THR A 30 16.59 -11.62 -5.43
CA THR A 30 17.12 -12.99 -5.27
C THR A 30 18.24 -13.08 -4.22
N PRO A 31 17.95 -12.73 -2.94
CA PRO A 31 18.95 -12.71 -1.90
C PRO A 31 19.49 -14.11 -1.62
N LYS A 32 20.84 -14.25 -1.59
CA LYS A 32 21.50 -15.45 -1.11
C LYS A 32 22.04 -15.20 0.30
N LEU A 33 21.94 -16.20 1.18
CA LEU A 33 22.47 -16.09 2.57
C LEU A 33 23.98 -15.88 2.61
N THR A 34 24.70 -16.21 1.54
CA THR A 34 26.13 -16.06 1.40
C THR A 34 26.57 -14.67 0.97
N TYR A 35 25.65 -13.81 0.49
CA TYR A 35 26.01 -12.47 0.07
C TYR A 35 26.50 -11.60 1.24
N GLN A 36 27.73 -11.10 1.11
CA GLN A 36 28.37 -10.19 2.05
C GLN A 36 28.56 -8.79 1.45
N PHE A 37 28.58 -8.70 0.12
CA PHE A 37 28.83 -7.47 -0.61
C PHE A 37 27.92 -7.38 -1.84
N VAL A 38 27.76 -6.15 -2.35
CA VAL A 38 27.04 -5.87 -3.58
C VAL A 38 27.86 -4.90 -4.43
N LEU A 39 27.87 -5.12 -5.75
CA LEU A 39 28.47 -4.17 -6.70
C LEU A 39 27.45 -3.10 -7.04
N ILE A 40 27.77 -1.84 -6.76
CA ILE A 40 26.94 -0.68 -7.08
C ILE A 40 27.68 0.16 -8.12
N SER A 41 27.06 0.39 -9.27
CA SER A 41 27.55 1.35 -10.26
C SER A 41 26.98 2.74 -9.97
N LYS A 42 27.72 3.81 -10.32
CA LYS A 42 27.20 5.19 -10.21
C LYS A 42 25.91 5.39 -11.01
N ASN A 43 25.76 4.71 -12.14
CA ASN A 43 24.54 4.79 -12.94
C ASN A 43 23.36 4.13 -12.22
N GLU A 44 23.56 2.97 -11.57
CA GLU A 44 22.53 2.31 -10.76
C GLU A 44 22.11 3.17 -9.56
N GLU A 45 23.03 3.85 -8.89
CA GLU A 45 22.69 4.79 -7.81
C GLU A 45 21.80 5.93 -8.32
N ILE A 46 22.15 6.53 -9.48
CA ILE A 46 21.38 7.60 -10.10
C ILE A 46 20.01 7.08 -10.55
N ASP A 47 19.96 5.91 -11.17
CA ASP A 47 18.70 5.30 -11.64
C ASP A 47 17.78 4.94 -10.48
N ASN A 48 18.31 4.43 -9.37
CA ASN A 48 17.54 4.11 -8.19
C ASN A 48 17.04 5.39 -7.49
N ALA A 49 17.88 6.40 -7.33
CA ALA A 49 17.48 7.71 -6.80
C ALA A 49 16.37 8.35 -7.67
N ASN A 50 16.47 8.26 -8.99
CA ASN A 50 15.45 8.76 -9.91
C ASN A 50 14.14 7.96 -9.80
N LYS A 51 14.21 6.63 -9.62
CA LYS A 51 13.01 5.79 -9.40
C LYS A 51 12.31 6.15 -8.08
N GLU A 52 13.07 6.37 -7.01
CA GLU A 52 12.52 6.78 -5.72
C GLU A 52 11.90 8.18 -5.79
N LEU A 53 12.58 9.13 -6.42
CA LEU A 53 12.06 10.47 -6.65
C LEU A 53 10.76 10.42 -7.46
N THR A 54 10.73 9.66 -8.55
CA THR A 54 9.55 9.49 -9.40
C THR A 54 8.39 8.87 -8.61
N ALA A 55 8.63 7.85 -7.79
CA ALA A 55 7.62 7.24 -6.95
C ALA A 55 7.06 8.23 -5.91
N THR A 56 7.93 9.03 -5.31
CA THR A 56 7.55 10.07 -4.35
C THR A 56 6.72 11.16 -5.01
N MET A 57 7.14 11.66 -6.18
CA MET A 57 6.36 12.65 -6.96
C MET A 57 4.98 12.10 -7.33
N GLN A 58 4.90 10.84 -7.75
CA GLN A 58 3.65 10.19 -8.08
C GLN A 58 2.72 10.06 -6.86
N ALA A 59 3.27 9.71 -5.70
CA ALA A 59 2.51 9.66 -4.45
C ALA A 59 1.92 11.03 -4.07
N TYR A 60 2.68 12.12 -4.21
CA TYR A 60 2.16 13.45 -3.95
C TYR A 60 1.13 13.93 -4.99
N LEU A 61 1.24 13.52 -6.25
CA LEU A 61 0.21 13.79 -7.25
C LEU A 61 -1.11 13.07 -6.91
N GLU A 62 -1.05 11.82 -6.46
CA GLU A 62 -2.25 11.11 -6.01
C GLU A 62 -2.80 11.72 -4.71
N LEU A 63 -1.96 12.10 -3.76
CA LEU A 63 -2.38 12.81 -2.54
C LEU A 63 -3.12 14.09 -2.88
N GLY A 64 -2.65 14.89 -3.84
CA GLY A 64 -3.30 16.14 -4.25
C GLY A 64 -4.75 15.98 -4.69
N LYS A 65 -5.13 14.80 -5.22
CA LYS A 65 -6.50 14.50 -5.64
C LYS A 65 -7.45 14.22 -4.46
N ILE A 66 -6.91 13.75 -3.34
CA ILE A 66 -7.69 13.23 -2.20
C ILE A 66 -7.42 13.98 -0.89
N GLN A 67 -6.56 15.00 -0.91
CA GLN A 67 -6.05 15.66 0.30
C GLN A 67 -7.14 16.26 1.21
N GLU A 68 -8.32 16.59 0.67
CA GLU A 68 -9.46 17.11 1.43
C GLU A 68 -10.42 16.00 1.89
N ASN A 69 -10.24 14.77 1.43
CA ASN A 69 -11.11 13.65 1.77
C ASN A 69 -10.63 12.96 3.03
N PHE A 70 -11.13 13.42 4.20
CA PHE A 70 -10.76 12.87 5.51
C PHE A 70 -10.93 11.36 5.61
N ASP A 71 -12.02 10.81 5.07
CA ASP A 71 -12.34 9.38 5.22
C ASP A 71 -11.40 8.48 4.44
N VAL A 72 -11.01 8.93 3.23
CA VAL A 72 -10.01 8.21 2.42
C VAL A 72 -8.65 8.26 3.10
N LEU A 73 -8.20 9.46 3.53
CA LEU A 73 -6.91 9.63 4.21
C LEU A 73 -6.85 8.83 5.51
N LYS A 74 -7.93 8.84 6.29
CA LYS A 74 -8.07 8.06 7.52
C LYS A 74 -7.90 6.57 7.23
N LEU A 75 -8.65 6.02 6.26
CA LEU A 75 -8.56 4.61 5.89
C LEU A 75 -7.14 4.22 5.45
N VAL A 76 -6.48 5.07 4.67
CA VAL A 76 -5.09 4.84 4.22
C VAL A 76 -4.15 4.73 5.42
N VAL A 77 -4.21 5.69 6.34
CA VAL A 77 -3.36 5.66 7.54
C VAL A 77 -3.67 4.45 8.41
N GLU A 78 -4.94 4.13 8.65
CA GLU A 78 -5.35 2.96 9.44
C GLU A 78 -4.90 1.65 8.79
N THR A 79 -4.91 1.58 7.46
CA THR A 79 -4.45 0.38 6.72
C THR A 79 -2.95 0.15 6.88
N ILE A 80 -2.15 1.23 6.93
CA ILE A 80 -0.68 1.15 7.01
C ILE A 80 -0.22 1.04 8.46
N ASP A 81 -0.72 1.93 9.34
CA ASP A 81 -0.32 1.98 10.76
C ASP A 81 -0.96 0.88 11.61
N GLY A 82 -2.06 0.26 11.14
CA GLY A 82 -2.83 -0.75 11.88
C GLY A 82 -3.54 -0.20 13.13
N ARG A 83 -3.60 1.11 13.30
CA ARG A 83 -4.20 1.77 14.47
C ARG A 83 -5.37 2.65 14.06
N PRO A 84 -6.52 2.56 14.74
CA PRO A 84 -7.68 3.39 14.44
C PRO A 84 -7.40 4.87 14.73
N ILE A 85 -7.95 5.74 13.89
CA ILE A 85 -7.92 7.19 14.05
C ILE A 85 -9.32 7.66 14.46
N SER A 86 -9.40 8.54 15.47
CA SER A 86 -10.67 9.12 15.89
C SER A 86 -11.29 9.98 14.78
N ASN A 87 -12.62 9.90 14.62
CA ASN A 87 -13.39 10.74 13.70
C ASN A 87 -13.36 12.22 14.08
N THR A 88 -13.00 12.54 15.32
CA THR A 88 -12.83 13.91 15.81
C THR A 88 -11.45 14.46 15.55
N SER A 89 -10.55 13.67 14.95
CA SER A 89 -9.21 14.13 14.58
C SER A 89 -9.29 15.21 13.51
N LYS A 90 -8.43 16.21 13.60
CA LYS A 90 -8.34 17.26 12.59
C LYS A 90 -7.76 16.71 11.28
N LEU A 91 -8.22 17.23 10.16
CA LEU A 91 -7.76 16.87 8.83
C LEU A 91 -6.23 17.01 8.70
N GLU A 92 -5.68 18.13 9.23
CA GLU A 92 -4.25 18.43 9.17
C GLU A 92 -3.40 17.37 9.91
N PHE A 93 -3.94 16.80 10.98
CA PHE A 93 -3.27 15.70 11.70
C PHE A 93 -3.16 14.45 10.83
N VAL A 94 -4.25 14.08 10.14
CA VAL A 94 -4.27 12.91 9.25
C VAL A 94 -3.36 13.16 8.04
N GLN A 95 -3.42 14.36 7.45
CA GLN A 95 -2.53 14.76 6.35
C GLN A 95 -1.05 14.66 6.77
N SER A 96 -0.69 15.15 7.97
CA SER A 96 0.68 15.04 8.50
C SER A 96 1.15 13.60 8.61
N LYS A 97 0.26 12.67 9.01
CA LYS A 97 0.56 11.24 9.04
C LYS A 97 0.78 10.67 7.63
N VAL A 98 -0.10 11.02 6.68
CA VAL A 98 0.04 10.59 5.28
C VAL A 98 1.36 11.07 4.67
N HIS A 99 1.79 12.30 4.94
CA HIS A 99 3.09 12.80 4.50
C HIS A 99 4.25 11.92 5.01
N LYS A 100 4.21 11.53 6.28
CA LYS A 100 5.23 10.62 6.85
C LYS A 100 5.21 9.24 6.19
N LEU A 101 4.02 8.72 5.88
CA LEU A 101 3.87 7.44 5.18
C LEU A 101 4.43 7.50 3.76
N ILE A 102 4.17 8.59 3.02
CA ILE A 102 4.73 8.79 1.68
C ILE A 102 6.26 8.89 1.73
N GLN A 103 6.82 9.55 2.75
CA GLN A 103 8.27 9.63 2.93
C GLN A 103 8.89 8.27 3.26
N ALA A 104 8.18 7.41 3.98
CA ALA A 104 8.65 6.07 4.36
C ALA A 104 8.53 5.07 3.20
N ASP A 105 7.37 5.00 2.55
CA ASP A 105 7.10 4.11 1.41
C ASP A 105 6.08 4.72 0.44
N PRO A 106 6.54 5.50 -0.55
CA PRO A 106 5.64 6.12 -1.54
C PRO A 106 4.92 5.10 -2.42
N LYS A 107 5.55 3.94 -2.68
CA LYS A 107 4.95 2.89 -3.52
C LYS A 107 3.77 2.23 -2.84
N LEU A 108 3.90 1.91 -1.55
CA LEU A 108 2.80 1.34 -0.76
C LEU A 108 1.60 2.30 -0.74
N PHE A 109 1.84 3.59 -0.51
CA PHE A 109 0.78 4.60 -0.56
C PHE A 109 0.05 4.61 -1.90
N VAL A 110 0.80 4.67 -3.02
CA VAL A 110 0.21 4.66 -4.38
C VAL A 110 -0.60 3.39 -4.64
N ASN A 111 -0.11 2.23 -4.20
CA ASN A 111 -0.82 0.95 -4.36
C ASN A 111 -2.17 0.96 -3.63
N ILE A 112 -2.23 1.52 -2.42
CA ILE A 112 -3.48 1.61 -1.65
C ILE A 112 -4.45 2.58 -2.30
N ILE A 113 -3.97 3.74 -2.76
CA ILE A 113 -4.83 4.75 -3.40
C ILE A 113 -5.39 4.26 -4.74
N ARG A 114 -4.63 3.46 -5.47
CA ARG A 114 -5.04 2.89 -6.76
C ARG A 114 -5.86 1.59 -6.64
N ASP A 115 -6.17 1.16 -5.44
CA ASP A 115 -7.06 0.02 -5.24
C ASP A 115 -8.44 0.33 -5.84
N PRO A 116 -8.92 -0.44 -6.82
CA PRO A 116 -10.23 -0.22 -7.45
C PRO A 116 -11.39 -0.35 -6.46
N TYR A 117 -11.16 -0.93 -5.30
CA TYR A 117 -12.16 -1.12 -4.24
C TYR A 117 -12.03 -0.09 -3.10
N LEU A 118 -11.14 0.90 -3.21
CA LEU A 118 -10.87 1.87 -2.14
C LEU A 118 -12.15 2.57 -1.67
N GLU A 119 -12.95 3.11 -2.59
CA GLU A 119 -14.20 3.80 -2.26
C GLU A 119 -15.18 2.88 -1.50
N THR A 120 -15.25 1.60 -1.91
CA THR A 120 -16.11 0.64 -1.22
C THR A 120 -15.56 0.27 0.16
N LYS A 121 -14.23 0.21 0.32
CA LYS A 121 -13.61 0.02 1.64
C LYS A 121 -13.88 1.21 2.58
N VAL A 122 -13.86 2.44 2.05
CA VAL A 122 -14.25 3.65 2.81
C VAL A 122 -15.72 3.59 3.21
N LEU A 123 -16.60 3.17 2.30
CA LEU A 123 -18.02 2.95 2.59
C LEU A 123 -18.22 1.95 3.72
N ILE A 124 -17.53 0.81 3.68
CA ILE A 124 -17.58 -0.23 4.73
C ILE A 124 -17.09 0.33 6.06
N ALA A 125 -15.99 1.07 6.09
CA ALA A 125 -15.47 1.68 7.31
C ALA A 125 -16.50 2.63 7.94
N LYS A 126 -17.11 3.52 7.14
CA LYS A 126 -18.21 4.40 7.60
C LYS A 126 -19.41 3.62 8.11
N ALA A 127 -19.78 2.54 7.42
CA ALA A 127 -20.91 1.70 7.82
C ALA A 127 -20.67 1.01 9.16
N VAL A 128 -19.43 0.60 9.43
CA VAL A 128 -19.03 0.05 10.73
C VAL A 128 -19.12 1.11 11.83
N GLU A 129 -18.61 2.31 11.56
CA GLU A 129 -18.67 3.43 12.53
C GLU A 129 -20.09 3.83 12.89
N LYS A 130 -21.00 3.83 11.92
CA LYS A 130 -22.43 4.11 12.16
C LYS A 130 -23.23 2.89 12.68
N GLY A 131 -22.56 1.74 12.91
CA GLY A 131 -23.22 0.52 13.40
C GLY A 131 -24.14 -0.16 12.39
N VAL A 132 -24.08 0.24 11.10
CA VAL A 132 -24.87 -0.36 10.01
C VAL A 132 -24.29 -1.73 9.64
N ILE A 133 -22.96 -1.85 9.62
CA ILE A 133 -22.21 -3.09 9.48
C ILE A 133 -21.60 -3.45 10.83
N SER A 134 -21.78 -4.69 11.27
CA SER A 134 -21.14 -5.22 12.48
C SER A 134 -19.79 -5.83 12.13
N LYS A 135 -18.73 -5.39 12.81
CA LYS A 135 -17.39 -5.99 12.72
C LYS A 135 -17.15 -6.88 13.95
N ARG A 136 -16.79 -8.16 13.73
CA ARG A 136 -16.45 -9.14 14.77
C ARG A 136 -15.08 -9.71 14.47
N GLY A 137 -14.04 -9.26 15.19
CA GLY A 137 -12.66 -9.50 14.78
C GLY A 137 -12.37 -8.87 13.42
N ASP A 138 -11.95 -9.68 12.46
CA ASP A 138 -11.69 -9.23 11.09
C ASP A 138 -12.86 -9.44 10.11
N PHE A 139 -14.00 -9.95 10.61
CA PHE A 139 -15.16 -10.33 9.81
C PHE A 139 -16.29 -9.30 9.87
N TYR A 140 -16.95 -9.08 8.72
CA TYR A 140 -17.97 -8.08 8.51
C TYR A 140 -19.34 -8.70 8.22
N TYR A 141 -20.39 -8.20 8.90
CA TYR A 141 -21.75 -8.70 8.83
C TYR A 141 -22.74 -7.55 8.62
N TYR A 142 -23.73 -7.78 7.76
CA TYR A 142 -24.88 -6.89 7.59
C TYR A 142 -26.15 -7.63 7.98
N SER A 143 -26.92 -7.09 8.94
CA SER A 143 -28.12 -7.76 9.50
C SER A 143 -27.84 -9.21 9.95
N ASN A 144 -26.66 -9.45 10.56
CA ASN A 144 -26.14 -10.76 11.00
C ASN A 144 -25.83 -11.75 9.86
N VAL A 145 -25.88 -11.34 8.61
CA VAL A 145 -25.47 -12.15 7.45
C VAL A 145 -24.03 -11.76 7.08
N PRO A 146 -23.13 -12.75 6.88
CA PRO A 146 -21.76 -12.45 6.44
C PRO A 146 -21.77 -11.81 5.05
N LEU A 147 -20.93 -10.82 4.84
CA LEU A 147 -20.81 -10.10 3.56
C LEU A 147 -19.77 -10.76 2.64
N CYS A 148 -20.02 -12.03 2.30
CA CYS A 148 -19.17 -12.81 1.40
C CYS A 148 -19.99 -13.85 0.63
N GLU A 149 -19.39 -14.52 -0.34
CA GLU A 149 -19.96 -15.71 -0.96
C GLU A 149 -19.63 -16.96 -0.14
N ASP A 150 -20.33 -18.08 -0.47
CA ASP A 150 -20.07 -19.36 0.16
C ASP A 150 -18.60 -19.75 0.00
N ASN A 151 -18.01 -20.25 1.08
CA ASN A 151 -16.59 -20.63 1.19
C ASN A 151 -15.56 -19.48 1.18
N GLU A 152 -15.97 -18.22 1.38
CA GLU A 152 -15.08 -17.09 1.55
C GLU A 152 -15.21 -16.51 2.97
N ASP A 153 -14.09 -15.97 3.51
CA ASP A 153 -14.12 -15.23 4.75
C ASP A 153 -14.54 -13.78 4.50
N PRO A 154 -15.49 -13.22 5.28
CA PRO A 154 -15.98 -11.86 5.10
C PRO A 154 -15.00 -10.80 5.63
N VAL A 155 -13.73 -10.84 5.18
CA VAL A 155 -12.72 -9.83 5.47
C VAL A 155 -12.87 -8.60 4.56
N LEU A 156 -12.31 -7.45 4.96
CA LEU A 156 -12.49 -6.17 4.26
C LEU A 156 -12.32 -6.24 2.73
N GLY A 157 -11.29 -6.95 2.25
CA GLY A 157 -11.04 -7.11 0.81
C GLY A 157 -12.11 -7.91 0.10
N THR A 158 -12.54 -9.02 0.68
CA THR A 158 -13.62 -9.88 0.15
C THR A 158 -14.95 -9.15 0.15
N VAL A 159 -15.28 -8.46 1.26
CA VAL A 159 -16.51 -7.66 1.38
C VAL A 159 -16.57 -6.55 0.33
N ALA A 160 -15.45 -5.86 0.10
CA ALA A 160 -15.39 -4.81 -0.92
C ALA A 160 -15.63 -5.38 -2.34
N LYS A 161 -15.04 -6.54 -2.66
CA LYS A 161 -15.31 -7.25 -3.92
C LYS A 161 -16.76 -7.70 -4.00
N TYR A 162 -17.29 -8.30 -2.94
CA TYR A 162 -18.66 -8.78 -2.85
C TYR A 162 -19.67 -7.65 -3.14
N LEU A 163 -19.55 -6.51 -2.46
CA LEU A 163 -20.46 -5.38 -2.64
C LEU A 163 -20.35 -4.69 -4.02
N ASN A 164 -19.27 -4.91 -4.76
CA ASN A 164 -19.11 -4.38 -6.11
C ASN A 164 -19.60 -5.35 -7.21
N LYS A 165 -19.98 -6.59 -6.87
CA LYS A 165 -20.60 -7.48 -7.84
C LYS A 165 -22.02 -7.00 -8.18
N PRO A 166 -22.45 -7.08 -9.46
CA PRO A 166 -23.80 -6.63 -9.87
C PRO A 166 -24.93 -7.26 -9.06
N LYS A 167 -24.77 -8.52 -8.66
CA LYS A 167 -25.75 -9.29 -7.86
C LYS A 167 -26.05 -8.64 -6.50
N TYR A 168 -25.09 -7.94 -5.90
CA TYR A 168 -25.19 -7.41 -4.54
C TYR A 168 -25.30 -5.88 -4.47
N GLN A 169 -25.54 -5.23 -5.60
CA GLN A 169 -25.71 -3.76 -5.66
C GLN A 169 -26.85 -3.26 -4.78
N THR A 170 -27.94 -4.03 -4.67
CA THR A 170 -29.05 -3.69 -3.77
C THR A 170 -28.64 -3.64 -2.31
N VAL A 171 -27.76 -4.55 -1.89
CA VAL A 171 -27.19 -4.56 -0.53
C VAL A 171 -26.33 -3.33 -0.32
N LYS A 172 -25.44 -3.01 -1.27
CA LYS A 172 -24.58 -1.81 -1.24
C LYS A 172 -25.40 -0.54 -1.11
N LEU A 173 -26.43 -0.36 -1.96
CA LEU A 173 -27.32 0.79 -1.91
C LEU A 173 -28.10 0.89 -0.59
N SER A 174 -28.53 -0.25 -0.03
CA SER A 174 -29.19 -0.27 1.28
C SER A 174 -28.28 0.18 2.41
N ILE A 175 -26.99 -0.19 2.35
CA ILE A 175 -25.96 0.26 3.29
C ILE A 175 -25.73 1.77 3.11
N GLU A 176 -25.55 2.25 1.88
CA GLU A 176 -25.37 3.68 1.58
C GLU A 176 -26.53 4.53 2.08
N ALA A 177 -27.77 4.07 1.88
CA ALA A 177 -28.96 4.78 2.34
C ALA A 177 -29.04 4.91 3.87
N LYS A 178 -28.51 3.92 4.62
CA LYS A 178 -28.49 3.95 6.09
C LYS A 178 -27.33 4.78 6.68
N ILE A 179 -26.35 5.11 5.87
CA ILE A 179 -25.18 5.90 6.27
C ILE A 179 -25.43 7.40 6.08
N LYS A 180 -26.31 7.77 5.18
CA LYS A 180 -26.73 9.17 4.95
C LYS A 180 -27.54 9.66 6.15
#